data_0cffa38fb83ca453c74881e9bab1f07b
#
_entry.id   0cffa38fb83ca453c74881e9bab1f07b
#
_cell.length_a   1.000
_cell.length_b   1.000
_cell.length_c   1.000
_cell.angle_alpha   90.00
_cell.angle_beta   90.00
_cell.angle_gamma   90.00
#
_symmetry.space_group_name_H-M   'P 1'
#
loop_
_entity.id
_entity.type
_entity.pdbx_description
1 polymer ?
#
loop_
_entity_poly.entity_id
_entity_poly.type
_entity_poly.pdbx_seq_one_letter_code
_entity_poly.pdbx_strand_id
1 'polypeptide(L)'
;NKDKVDVFNLINEIFAMNKSGGYRNSGDGKEDCKWMDMGFEKDKSGLQGTQKINLEHPIFVRKVFEYASKITNAKLEIRDFNIAFGGKKSDGMYQLIKHLKNLGVKIDAVGFQCHLNMDGDYNYNNLKENILRFKELGVDVYITELDVGLDLWSSDGNHKKVSDVIKSNDDWEKFFKLQNEVYYKVVKTAKDAGVNLISDWGFRDDIPYGGWRKDQKAWMINKDYSRKGAYTSVLK
;
A
#
# COMPACT_ATOMS: atom_id res chain seq x y z
N ASN A 1 -6.40 -16.78 -19.59
CA ASN A 1 -5.94 -16.86 -18.18
C ASN A 1 -6.92 -16.28 -17.15
N LYS A 2 -8.07 -15.71 -17.58
CA LYS A 2 -9.06 -15.07 -16.69
C LYS A 2 -9.61 -15.98 -15.58
N ASP A 3 -9.65 -17.29 -15.85
CA ASP A 3 -10.14 -18.32 -14.92
C ASP A 3 -9.03 -18.91 -14.03
N LYS A 4 -7.79 -18.36 -14.12
CA LYS A 4 -6.62 -18.79 -13.35
C LYS A 4 -6.11 -17.69 -12.40
N VAL A 5 -6.80 -16.55 -12.35
CA VAL A 5 -6.41 -15.40 -11.54
C VAL A 5 -7.54 -15.11 -10.56
N ASP A 6 -7.23 -15.13 -9.28
CA ASP A 6 -8.20 -14.89 -8.21
C ASP A 6 -8.47 -13.39 -7.98
N VAL A 7 -7.46 -12.55 -8.18
CA VAL A 7 -7.51 -11.10 -7.95
C VAL A 7 -6.79 -10.35 -9.07
N PHE A 8 -7.44 -9.34 -9.64
CA PHE A 8 -6.82 -8.36 -10.54
C PHE A 8 -6.67 -7.01 -9.85
N ASN A 9 -5.45 -6.51 -9.77
CA ASN A 9 -5.22 -5.09 -9.51
C ASN A 9 -5.54 -4.30 -10.79
N LEU A 10 -6.55 -3.47 -10.73
CA LEU A 10 -6.99 -2.66 -11.88
C LEU A 10 -6.41 -1.25 -11.88
N ILE A 11 -6.25 -0.67 -10.71
CA ILE A 11 -5.75 0.70 -10.52
C ILE A 11 -4.68 0.70 -9.44
N ASN A 12 -3.52 1.22 -9.79
CA ASN A 12 -2.38 1.39 -8.87
C ASN A 12 -1.98 2.86 -8.76
N GLU A 13 -1.80 3.35 -7.52
CA GLU A 13 -1.21 4.65 -7.21
C GLU A 13 -1.91 5.84 -7.87
N ILE A 14 -3.21 5.94 -7.70
CA ILE A 14 -4.02 7.02 -8.30
C ILE A 14 -3.91 8.35 -7.54
N PHE A 15 -3.53 8.33 -6.26
CA PHE A 15 -3.41 9.53 -5.45
C PHE A 15 -2.01 10.16 -5.56
N ALA A 16 -1.97 11.49 -5.46
CA ALA A 16 -0.72 12.26 -5.48
C ALA A 16 0.24 11.84 -4.35
N MET A 17 1.53 12.02 -4.58
CA MET A 17 2.58 11.65 -3.62
C MET A 17 2.57 12.52 -2.35
N ASN A 18 2.02 13.72 -2.42
CA ASN A 18 2.03 14.73 -1.35
C ASN A 18 1.16 14.40 -0.12
N LYS A 19 0.59 13.22 -0.05
CA LYS A 19 -0.26 12.72 1.05
C LYS A 19 -1.54 13.55 1.32
N SER A 20 -1.92 14.48 0.44
CA SER A 20 -3.11 15.32 0.62
C SER A 20 -4.43 14.55 0.50
N GLY A 21 -4.40 13.38 -0.14
CA GLY A 21 -5.59 12.63 -0.53
C GLY A 21 -6.21 13.09 -1.86
N GLY A 22 -5.60 14.08 -2.52
CA GLY A 22 -5.95 14.47 -3.88
C GLY A 22 -5.38 13.51 -4.92
N TYR A 23 -5.96 13.55 -6.12
CA TYR A 23 -5.53 12.70 -7.23
C TYR A 23 -4.27 13.21 -7.90
N ARG A 24 -3.58 12.32 -8.62
CA ARG A 24 -2.56 12.70 -9.59
C ARG A 24 -3.20 13.55 -10.69
N ASN A 25 -2.40 14.39 -11.35
CA ASN A 25 -2.86 15.26 -12.44
C ASN A 25 -2.35 14.75 -13.80
N SER A 26 -3.02 15.17 -14.89
CA SER A 26 -2.48 15.02 -16.23
C SER A 26 -1.45 16.13 -16.49
N GLY A 27 -0.28 15.74 -17.02
CA GLY A 27 0.78 16.70 -17.38
C GLY A 27 1.77 17.04 -16.26
N ASP A 28 1.70 16.42 -15.10
CA ASP A 28 2.46 16.79 -13.89
C ASP A 28 3.77 15.98 -13.72
N GLY A 29 4.54 15.83 -14.80
CA GLY A 29 5.87 15.22 -14.73
C GLY A 29 5.84 13.76 -14.21
N LYS A 30 6.50 13.49 -13.08
CA LYS A 30 6.56 12.13 -12.49
C LYS A 30 5.22 11.60 -11.97
N GLU A 31 4.28 12.49 -11.73
CA GLU A 31 2.92 12.14 -11.25
C GLU A 31 1.90 12.15 -12.38
N ASP A 32 2.34 12.26 -13.64
CA ASP A 32 1.48 12.33 -14.81
C ASP A 32 0.57 11.10 -14.94
N CYS A 33 -0.73 11.35 -15.00
CA CYS A 33 -1.76 10.35 -15.22
C CYS A 33 -2.71 10.82 -16.33
N LYS A 34 -2.42 10.47 -17.57
CA LYS A 34 -3.22 10.85 -18.75
C LYS A 34 -4.68 10.38 -18.69
N TRP A 35 -4.99 9.35 -17.91
CA TRP A 35 -6.35 8.90 -17.70
C TRP A 35 -7.26 9.95 -17.03
N MET A 36 -6.65 10.93 -16.34
CA MET A 36 -7.39 12.06 -15.75
C MET A 36 -8.05 12.96 -16.82
N ASP A 37 -7.57 12.96 -18.06
CA ASP A 37 -8.15 13.70 -19.18
C ASP A 37 -9.57 13.21 -19.57
N MET A 38 -9.98 12.04 -19.07
CA MET A 38 -11.36 11.58 -19.20
C MET A 38 -12.35 12.38 -18.35
N GLY A 39 -11.86 13.27 -17.50
CA GLY A 39 -12.67 14.13 -16.63
C GLY A 39 -13.05 13.49 -15.30
N PHE A 40 -13.89 14.24 -14.59
CA PHE A 40 -14.29 13.92 -13.21
C PHE A 40 -15.80 13.89 -13.07
N GLU A 41 -16.30 13.13 -12.12
CA GLU A 41 -17.72 13.07 -11.74
C GLU A 41 -17.90 13.45 -10.27
N LYS A 42 -19.04 14.04 -9.94
CA LYS A 42 -19.33 14.51 -8.56
C LYS A 42 -19.36 13.36 -7.58
N ASP A 43 -18.81 13.62 -6.40
CA ASP A 43 -18.80 12.66 -5.29
C ASP A 43 -20.22 12.18 -4.92
N LYS A 44 -20.37 10.88 -4.77
CA LYS A 44 -21.57 10.19 -4.32
C LYS A 44 -21.35 9.36 -3.05
N SER A 45 -20.22 9.59 -2.35
CA SER A 45 -19.89 8.86 -1.12
C SER A 45 -20.86 9.14 0.03
N GLY A 46 -21.50 10.31 0.01
CA GLY A 46 -22.35 10.78 1.11
C GLY A 46 -21.57 11.32 2.31
N LEU A 47 -20.22 11.36 2.24
CA LEU A 47 -19.39 11.91 3.30
C LEU A 47 -19.50 13.44 3.34
N GLN A 48 -19.35 14.01 4.54
CA GLN A 48 -19.48 15.46 4.80
C GLN A 48 -18.31 15.97 5.67
N GLY A 49 -18.14 17.30 5.71
CA GLY A 49 -17.16 17.96 6.56
C GLY A 49 -15.74 17.48 6.30
N THR A 50 -14.99 17.22 7.37
CA THR A 50 -13.58 16.79 7.31
C THR A 50 -13.37 15.38 6.73
N GLN A 51 -14.41 14.57 6.64
CA GLN A 51 -14.36 13.24 6.02
C GLN A 51 -14.43 13.31 4.49
N LYS A 52 -14.84 14.43 3.93
CA LYS A 52 -14.93 14.65 2.48
C LYS A 52 -13.64 15.27 1.97
N ILE A 53 -12.76 14.45 1.42
CA ILE A 53 -11.44 14.87 0.90
C ILE A 53 -11.57 15.44 -0.53
N ASN A 54 -12.34 14.77 -1.39
CA ASN A 54 -12.50 15.15 -2.79
C ASN A 54 -13.95 15.51 -3.10
N LEU A 55 -14.16 16.55 -3.90
CA LEU A 55 -15.49 16.95 -4.39
C LEU A 55 -15.93 16.12 -5.60
N GLU A 56 -14.96 15.61 -6.33
CA GLU A 56 -15.13 14.88 -7.58
C GLU A 56 -14.14 13.71 -7.65
N HIS A 57 -14.50 12.70 -8.43
CA HIS A 57 -13.69 11.48 -8.64
C HIS A 57 -13.42 11.24 -10.12
N PRO A 58 -12.23 10.69 -10.49
CA PRO A 58 -11.90 10.43 -11.89
C PRO A 58 -12.84 9.40 -12.52
N ILE A 59 -13.48 9.76 -13.61
CA ILE A 59 -14.45 8.91 -14.33
C ILE A 59 -13.82 7.60 -14.79
N PHE A 60 -12.54 7.62 -15.21
CA PHE A 60 -11.89 6.42 -15.73
C PHE A 60 -11.84 5.29 -14.72
N VAL A 61 -11.71 5.57 -13.42
CA VAL A 61 -11.69 4.54 -12.38
C VAL A 61 -12.98 3.73 -12.41
N ARG A 62 -14.13 4.41 -12.37
CA ARG A 62 -15.42 3.75 -12.49
C ARG A 62 -15.52 2.91 -13.77
N LYS A 63 -15.14 3.51 -14.92
CA LYS A 63 -15.19 2.84 -16.23
C LYS A 63 -14.35 1.57 -16.29
N VAL A 64 -13.15 1.57 -15.71
CA VAL A 64 -12.27 0.39 -15.66
C VAL A 64 -12.91 -0.74 -14.85
N PHE A 65 -13.44 -0.43 -13.66
CA PHE A 65 -14.12 -1.43 -12.82
C PHE A 65 -15.41 -1.96 -13.46
N GLU A 66 -16.24 -1.10 -14.05
CA GLU A 66 -17.45 -1.49 -14.81
C GLU A 66 -17.11 -2.42 -15.98
N TYR A 67 -16.04 -2.14 -16.70
CA TYR A 67 -15.61 -2.98 -17.83
C TYR A 67 -15.08 -4.32 -17.33
N ALA A 68 -14.17 -4.31 -16.37
CA ALA A 68 -13.56 -5.52 -15.83
C ALA A 68 -14.61 -6.48 -15.24
N SER A 69 -15.63 -5.96 -14.54
CA SER A 69 -16.70 -6.77 -13.97
C SER A 69 -17.52 -7.56 -14.99
N LYS A 70 -17.50 -7.15 -16.28
CA LYS A 70 -18.20 -7.84 -17.37
C LYS A 70 -17.40 -8.97 -17.99
N ILE A 71 -16.07 -8.97 -17.80
CA ILE A 71 -15.17 -9.88 -18.50
C ILE A 71 -14.49 -10.90 -17.57
N THR A 72 -14.59 -10.74 -16.25
CA THR A 72 -14.04 -11.68 -15.27
C THR A 72 -14.88 -11.77 -14.01
N ASN A 73 -14.89 -12.96 -13.39
CA ASN A 73 -15.46 -13.20 -12.07
C ASN A 73 -14.43 -13.02 -10.93
N ALA A 74 -13.15 -12.84 -11.25
CA ALA A 74 -12.10 -12.58 -10.27
C ALA A 74 -12.42 -11.36 -9.41
N LYS A 75 -11.79 -11.27 -8.25
CA LYS A 75 -11.87 -10.08 -7.40
C LYS A 75 -11.15 -8.90 -8.07
N LEU A 76 -11.74 -7.72 -7.97
CA LEU A 76 -11.23 -6.49 -8.55
C LEU A 76 -10.69 -5.59 -7.44
N GLU A 77 -9.42 -5.22 -7.54
CA GLU A 77 -8.66 -4.49 -6.53
C GLU A 77 -8.23 -3.10 -7.01
N ILE A 78 -8.20 -2.15 -6.09
CA ILE A 78 -7.48 -0.88 -6.20
C ILE A 78 -6.42 -0.81 -5.11
N ARG A 79 -5.21 -0.30 -5.39
CA ARG A 79 -4.15 -0.19 -4.38
C ARG A 79 -3.41 1.13 -4.44
N ASP A 80 -2.80 1.48 -3.31
CA ASP A 80 -1.90 2.64 -3.23
C ASP A 80 -0.92 2.49 -2.05
N PHE A 81 0.15 3.30 -2.07
CA PHE A 81 1.10 3.42 -0.97
C PHE A 81 0.66 4.50 0.03
N ASN A 82 1.23 4.48 1.23
CA ASN A 82 0.95 5.45 2.31
C ASN A 82 -0.53 5.58 2.71
N ILE A 83 -1.31 4.51 2.56
CA ILE A 83 -2.71 4.46 3.00
C ILE A 83 -2.95 3.51 4.18
N ALA A 84 -1.96 2.72 4.59
CA ALA A 84 -2.15 1.64 5.57
C ALA A 84 -2.46 2.15 6.98
N PHE A 85 -1.79 3.20 7.42
CA PHE A 85 -1.88 3.71 8.80
C PHE A 85 -2.84 4.90 8.95
N GLY A 86 -3.77 5.08 8.02
CA GLY A 86 -4.71 6.20 8.02
C GLY A 86 -4.14 7.45 7.34
N GLY A 87 -4.72 8.62 7.69
CA GLY A 87 -4.37 9.92 7.13
C GLY A 87 -5.13 10.27 5.86
N LYS A 88 -4.98 11.53 5.41
CA LYS A 88 -5.81 12.10 4.32
C LYS A 88 -5.79 11.28 3.01
N LYS A 89 -4.65 10.67 2.65
CA LYS A 89 -4.58 9.81 1.46
C LYS A 89 -5.43 8.55 1.62
N SER A 90 -5.41 7.94 2.80
CA SER A 90 -6.29 6.82 3.16
C SER A 90 -7.76 7.23 3.17
N ASP A 91 -8.06 8.44 3.65
CA ASP A 91 -9.42 8.98 3.66
C ASP A 91 -9.93 9.25 2.23
N GLY A 92 -9.06 9.74 1.34
CA GLY A 92 -9.38 9.88 -0.08
C GLY A 92 -9.69 8.54 -0.76
N MET A 93 -8.89 7.49 -0.46
CA MET A 93 -9.15 6.12 -0.95
C MET A 93 -10.46 5.56 -0.39
N TYR A 94 -10.73 5.75 0.91
CA TYR A 94 -11.98 5.33 1.53
C TYR A 94 -13.18 6.02 0.87
N GLN A 95 -13.10 7.34 0.65
CA GLN A 95 -14.15 8.10 -0.03
C GLN A 95 -14.39 7.61 -1.46
N LEU A 96 -13.33 7.37 -2.25
CA LEU A 96 -13.44 6.85 -3.61
C LEU A 96 -14.14 5.48 -3.63
N ILE A 97 -13.74 4.55 -2.78
CA ILE A 97 -14.38 3.23 -2.71
C ILE A 97 -15.86 3.36 -2.32
N LYS A 98 -16.18 4.19 -1.34
CA LYS A 98 -17.56 4.44 -0.94
C LYS A 98 -18.39 5.08 -2.06
N HIS A 99 -17.82 6.02 -2.83
CA HIS A 99 -18.42 6.59 -4.02
C HIS A 99 -18.75 5.50 -5.07
N LEU A 100 -17.77 4.65 -5.41
CA LEU A 100 -17.96 3.56 -6.36
C LEU A 100 -19.03 2.57 -5.90
N LYS A 101 -19.01 2.16 -4.63
CA LYS A 101 -20.03 1.27 -4.04
C LYS A 101 -21.43 1.88 -4.12
N ASN A 102 -21.58 3.17 -3.84
CA ASN A 102 -22.87 3.88 -3.92
C ASN A 102 -23.40 4.02 -5.38
N LEU A 103 -22.50 3.91 -6.35
CA LEU A 103 -22.88 3.81 -7.79
C LEU A 103 -23.15 2.37 -8.24
N GLY A 104 -23.07 1.37 -7.35
CA GLY A 104 -23.27 -0.04 -7.69
C GLY A 104 -22.11 -0.67 -8.45
N VAL A 105 -20.94 -0.05 -8.43
CA VAL A 105 -19.74 -0.57 -9.10
C VAL A 105 -19.14 -1.72 -8.29
N LYS A 106 -18.84 -2.83 -8.97
CA LYS A 106 -18.13 -3.96 -8.38
C LYS A 106 -16.70 -3.54 -8.06
N ILE A 107 -16.37 -3.48 -6.79
CA ILE A 107 -15.03 -3.35 -6.23
C ILE A 107 -14.94 -4.29 -5.04
N ASP A 108 -13.98 -5.20 -5.06
CA ASP A 108 -13.93 -6.32 -4.12
C ASP A 108 -12.83 -6.16 -3.08
N ALA A 109 -11.76 -5.42 -3.40
CA ALA A 109 -10.62 -5.28 -2.49
C ALA A 109 -9.90 -3.94 -2.62
N VAL A 110 -9.24 -3.56 -1.52
CA VAL A 110 -8.23 -2.49 -1.48
C VAL A 110 -6.90 -3.06 -1.04
N GLY A 111 -5.83 -2.71 -1.75
CA GLY A 111 -4.45 -3.10 -1.44
C GLY A 111 -3.70 -1.98 -0.73
N PHE A 112 -3.11 -2.28 0.41
CA PHE A 112 -2.15 -1.43 1.11
C PHE A 112 -0.76 -1.92 0.73
N GLN A 113 0.01 -1.12 -0.02
CA GLN A 113 1.34 -1.54 -0.48
C GLN A 113 2.29 -1.84 0.70
N CYS A 114 2.29 -1.02 1.74
CA CYS A 114 3.11 -1.19 2.95
C CYS A 114 4.61 -1.19 2.67
N HIS A 115 5.09 -0.19 1.91
CA HIS A 115 6.51 0.11 1.82
C HIS A 115 6.97 0.84 3.08
N LEU A 116 7.69 0.15 3.94
CA LEU A 116 8.02 0.61 5.28
C LEU A 116 9.54 0.74 5.47
N ASN A 117 9.95 1.36 6.57
CA ASN A 117 11.34 1.42 7.01
C ASN A 117 11.45 0.95 8.47
N MET A 118 12.60 0.42 8.85
CA MET A 118 12.81 -0.14 10.19
C MET A 118 12.70 0.88 11.32
N ASP A 119 12.96 2.16 11.03
CA ASP A 119 12.93 3.28 11.98
C ASP A 119 11.62 4.07 11.97
N GLY A 120 10.60 3.60 11.20
CA GLY A 120 9.32 4.28 11.12
C GLY A 120 8.53 4.23 12.44
N ASP A 121 7.96 5.38 12.80
CA ASP A 121 7.01 5.47 13.94
C ASP A 121 5.61 5.04 13.46
N TYR A 122 5.34 3.74 13.54
CA TYR A 122 4.07 3.16 13.06
C TYR A 122 3.10 2.91 14.20
N ASN A 123 1.94 3.54 14.14
CA ASN A 123 0.83 3.24 15.04
C ASN A 123 0.03 2.03 14.54
N TYR A 124 0.29 0.86 15.08
CA TYR A 124 -0.34 -0.40 14.68
C TYR A 124 -1.84 -0.47 15.04
N ASN A 125 -2.31 0.32 16.03
CA ASN A 125 -3.74 0.45 16.28
C ASN A 125 -4.42 1.18 15.12
N ASN A 126 -3.79 2.25 14.59
CA ASN A 126 -4.30 2.91 13.39
C ASN A 126 -4.35 1.98 12.18
N LEU A 127 -3.35 1.11 12.00
CA LEU A 127 -3.38 0.08 10.96
C LEU A 127 -4.60 -0.82 11.11
N LYS A 128 -4.83 -1.35 12.32
CA LYS A 128 -5.98 -2.21 12.62
C LYS A 128 -7.33 -1.51 12.37
N GLU A 129 -7.50 -0.31 12.91
CA GLU A 129 -8.72 0.47 12.74
C GLU A 129 -8.97 0.81 11.28
N ASN A 130 -7.91 1.15 10.54
CA ASN A 130 -7.99 1.46 9.13
C ASN A 130 -8.39 0.23 8.29
N ILE A 131 -7.84 -0.95 8.58
CA ILE A 131 -8.27 -2.21 7.94
C ILE A 131 -9.77 -2.44 8.21
N LEU A 132 -10.20 -2.33 9.46
CA LEU A 132 -11.58 -2.60 9.84
C LEU A 132 -12.57 -1.64 9.16
N ARG A 133 -12.26 -0.33 9.10
CA ARG A 133 -13.15 0.63 8.44
C ARG A 133 -13.32 0.37 6.93
N PHE A 134 -12.26 -0.08 6.22
CA PHE A 134 -12.40 -0.48 4.82
C PHE A 134 -13.26 -1.73 4.68
N LYS A 135 -13.10 -2.71 5.58
CA LYS A 135 -13.95 -3.91 5.59
C LYS A 135 -15.43 -3.59 5.83
N GLU A 136 -15.75 -2.54 6.59
CA GLU A 136 -17.13 -2.05 6.77
C GLU A 136 -17.76 -1.56 5.45
N LEU A 137 -16.97 -1.17 4.45
CA LEU A 137 -17.46 -0.87 3.09
C LEU A 137 -17.81 -2.15 2.29
N GLY A 138 -17.59 -3.34 2.86
CA GLY A 138 -17.79 -4.61 2.17
C GLY A 138 -16.72 -4.89 1.11
N VAL A 139 -15.46 -4.47 1.36
CA VAL A 139 -14.30 -4.83 0.56
C VAL A 139 -13.28 -5.57 1.41
N ASP A 140 -12.54 -6.50 0.78
CA ASP A 140 -11.37 -7.11 1.42
C ASP A 140 -10.24 -6.09 1.50
N VAL A 141 -9.38 -6.26 2.51
CA VAL A 141 -8.12 -5.51 2.60
C VAL A 141 -6.97 -6.48 2.42
N TYR A 142 -6.02 -6.13 1.57
CA TYR A 142 -4.79 -6.89 1.32
C TYR A 142 -3.57 -6.07 1.68
N ILE A 143 -2.49 -6.75 2.10
CA ILE A 143 -1.14 -6.17 2.10
C ILE A 143 -0.46 -6.68 0.83
N THR A 144 -0.06 -5.78 -0.06
CA THR A 144 0.20 -6.18 -1.45
C THR A 144 1.64 -6.10 -1.90
N GLU A 145 2.46 -5.32 -1.19
CA GLU A 145 3.84 -5.03 -1.61
C GLU A 145 4.76 -4.84 -0.39
N LEU A 146 4.54 -5.62 0.67
CA LEU A 146 5.25 -5.44 1.93
C LEU A 146 6.77 -5.52 1.74
N ASP A 147 7.44 -4.47 2.16
CA ASP A 147 8.88 -4.46 2.36
C ASP A 147 9.26 -3.54 3.53
N VAL A 148 10.42 -3.78 4.13
CA VAL A 148 10.92 -2.96 5.25
C VAL A 148 12.39 -2.61 4.99
N GLY A 149 12.62 -1.41 4.47
CA GLY A 149 13.96 -0.91 4.19
C GLY A 149 14.77 -0.62 5.45
N LEU A 150 16.08 -0.72 5.33
CA LEU A 150 17.02 -0.43 6.42
C LEU A 150 17.58 1.00 6.41
N ASP A 151 17.27 1.80 5.40
CA ASP A 151 17.68 3.20 5.39
C ASP A 151 16.95 3.98 6.48
N LEU A 152 17.63 4.98 7.05
CA LEU A 152 17.09 5.83 8.11
C LEU A 152 16.43 7.07 7.53
N TRP A 153 15.22 7.35 7.97
CA TRP A 153 14.46 8.54 7.59
C TRP A 153 14.14 9.37 8.83
N SER A 154 14.82 10.49 9.01
CA SER A 154 14.51 11.39 10.11
C SER A 154 13.22 12.18 9.86
N SER A 155 12.60 12.65 10.94
CA SER A 155 11.34 13.42 10.88
C SER A 155 11.45 14.72 10.10
N ASP A 156 12.66 15.27 9.94
CA ASP A 156 12.96 16.45 9.12
C ASP A 156 13.14 16.14 7.63
N GLY A 157 12.92 14.87 7.21
CA GLY A 157 13.04 14.40 5.84
C GLY A 157 14.47 14.08 5.40
N ASN A 158 15.45 14.14 6.29
CA ASN A 158 16.81 13.71 5.98
C ASN A 158 16.87 12.19 5.81
N HIS A 159 17.53 11.75 4.76
CA HIS A 159 17.73 10.37 4.41
C HIS A 159 19.19 9.96 4.59
N LYS A 160 19.45 8.92 5.35
CA LYS A 160 20.78 8.30 5.48
C LYS A 160 20.73 6.88 4.96
N LYS A 161 21.61 6.58 4.03
CA LYS A 161 21.74 5.19 3.54
C LYS A 161 22.26 4.30 4.66
N VAL A 162 21.76 3.08 4.70
CA VAL A 162 22.23 2.08 5.65
C VAL A 162 23.75 1.86 5.53
N SER A 163 24.32 1.89 4.33
CA SER A 163 25.75 1.80 4.07
C SER A 163 26.59 2.88 4.76
N ASP A 164 26.03 4.06 4.99
CA ASP A 164 26.73 5.17 5.61
C ASP A 164 26.74 5.08 7.14
N VAL A 165 25.83 4.33 7.70
CA VAL A 165 25.58 4.22 9.15
C VAL A 165 26.22 2.97 9.74
N ILE A 166 26.19 1.83 9.03
CA ILE A 166 26.74 0.57 9.51
C ILE A 166 28.27 0.58 9.48
N LYS A 167 28.86 0.29 10.64
CA LYS A 167 30.30 0.22 10.84
C LYS A 167 30.78 -1.14 11.33
N SER A 168 29.87 -2.00 11.79
CA SER A 168 30.18 -3.29 12.40
C SER A 168 29.11 -4.36 12.11
N ASN A 169 29.41 -5.61 12.41
CA ASN A 169 28.41 -6.69 12.38
C ASN A 169 27.31 -6.49 13.42
N ASP A 170 27.61 -5.92 14.56
CA ASP A 170 26.63 -5.64 15.61
C ASP A 170 25.59 -4.62 15.15
N ASP A 171 25.99 -3.65 14.32
CA ASP A 171 25.04 -2.71 13.69
C ASP A 171 24.06 -3.45 12.78
N TRP A 172 24.55 -4.40 11.96
CA TRP A 172 23.68 -5.23 11.12
C TRP A 172 22.67 -6.03 11.94
N GLU A 173 23.10 -6.68 13.02
CA GLU A 173 22.21 -7.45 13.89
C GLU A 173 21.13 -6.58 14.50
N LYS A 174 21.50 -5.38 15.00
CA LYS A 174 20.56 -4.41 15.55
C LYS A 174 19.54 -3.98 14.52
N PHE A 175 19.94 -3.66 13.29
CA PHE A 175 19.06 -3.18 12.23
C PHE A 175 18.13 -4.29 11.75
N PHE A 176 18.63 -5.51 11.58
CA PHE A 176 17.78 -6.66 11.26
C PHE A 176 16.78 -6.98 12.37
N LYS A 177 17.14 -6.76 13.65
CA LYS A 177 16.19 -6.92 14.75
C LYS A 177 15.04 -5.92 14.63
N LEU A 178 15.32 -4.65 14.37
CA LEU A 178 14.29 -3.62 14.15
C LEU A 178 13.42 -3.96 12.93
N GLN A 179 14.04 -4.34 11.82
CA GLN A 179 13.34 -4.80 10.61
C GLN A 179 12.37 -5.94 10.93
N ASN A 180 12.84 -6.96 11.65
CA ASN A 180 12.04 -8.12 12.06
C ASN A 180 10.83 -7.72 12.90
N GLU A 181 10.99 -6.75 13.82
CA GLU A 181 9.91 -6.25 14.66
C GLU A 181 8.83 -5.55 13.83
N VAL A 182 9.21 -4.74 12.82
CA VAL A 182 8.25 -4.08 11.94
C VAL A 182 7.48 -5.12 11.13
N TYR A 183 8.16 -6.06 10.48
CA TYR A 183 7.52 -7.15 9.75
C TYR A 183 6.53 -7.91 10.63
N TYR A 184 6.97 -8.35 11.79
CA TYR A 184 6.13 -9.11 12.72
C TYR A 184 4.88 -8.32 13.13
N LYS A 185 5.05 -7.06 13.55
CA LYS A 185 3.94 -6.24 14.03
C LYS A 185 2.92 -5.94 12.92
N VAL A 186 3.37 -5.65 11.70
CA VAL A 186 2.47 -5.41 10.56
C VAL A 186 1.69 -6.67 10.21
N VAL A 187 2.38 -7.81 10.03
CA VAL A 187 1.74 -9.06 9.64
C VAL A 187 0.78 -9.54 10.72
N LYS A 188 1.20 -9.50 12.01
CA LYS A 188 0.34 -9.87 13.12
C LYS A 188 -0.91 -8.98 13.18
N THR A 189 -0.76 -7.67 13.10
CA THR A 189 -1.88 -6.73 13.14
C THR A 189 -2.85 -6.96 11.98
N ALA A 190 -2.32 -7.17 10.78
CA ALA A 190 -3.13 -7.44 9.59
C ALA A 190 -3.90 -8.78 9.74
N LYS A 191 -3.24 -9.86 10.19
CA LYS A 191 -3.89 -11.16 10.47
C LYS A 191 -4.97 -11.02 11.54
N ASP A 192 -4.68 -10.34 12.66
CA ASP A 192 -5.63 -10.11 13.76
C ASP A 192 -6.86 -9.28 13.31
N ALA A 193 -6.69 -8.44 12.29
CA ALA A 193 -7.77 -7.67 11.65
C ALA A 193 -8.49 -8.45 10.51
N GLY A 194 -8.10 -9.70 10.28
CA GLY A 194 -8.73 -10.58 9.28
C GLY A 194 -8.29 -10.32 7.84
N VAL A 195 -7.06 -9.84 7.63
CA VAL A 195 -6.42 -9.82 6.31
C VAL A 195 -5.99 -11.24 5.96
N ASN A 196 -6.36 -11.70 4.78
CA ASN A 196 -6.12 -13.06 4.31
C ASN A 196 -5.15 -13.16 3.12
N LEU A 197 -4.66 -12.02 2.60
CA LEU A 197 -3.66 -11.97 1.57
C LEU A 197 -2.57 -10.96 1.96
N ILE A 198 -1.34 -11.46 2.12
CA ILE A 198 -0.15 -10.65 2.37
C ILE A 198 0.92 -11.09 1.38
N SER A 199 1.39 -10.15 0.57
CA SER A 199 2.43 -10.35 -0.43
C SER A 199 3.62 -9.46 -0.15
N ASP A 200 4.82 -10.03 -0.24
CA ASP A 200 6.07 -9.28 -0.24
C ASP A 200 6.30 -8.61 -1.60
N TRP A 201 6.94 -7.43 -1.63
CA TRP A 201 7.22 -6.72 -2.89
C TRP A 201 8.38 -7.32 -3.66
N GLY A 202 9.31 -7.92 -2.97
CA GLY A 202 10.48 -8.56 -3.57
C GLY A 202 10.77 -9.92 -2.99
N PHE A 203 11.65 -10.64 -3.66
CA PHE A 203 11.99 -12.00 -3.24
C PHE A 203 13.29 -12.05 -2.44
N ARG A 204 14.33 -11.34 -2.88
CA ARG A 204 15.69 -11.46 -2.33
C ARG A 204 16.46 -10.13 -2.42
N ASP A 205 17.33 -9.90 -1.45
CA ASP A 205 18.01 -8.60 -1.25
C ASP A 205 18.87 -8.07 -2.42
N ASP A 206 19.32 -8.92 -3.31
CA ASP A 206 20.14 -8.53 -4.47
C ASP A 206 19.36 -8.37 -5.75
N ILE A 207 18.05 -8.62 -5.74
CA ILE A 207 17.18 -8.39 -6.90
C ILE A 207 16.62 -6.97 -6.79
N PRO A 208 17.07 -6.04 -7.63
CA PRO A 208 16.66 -4.64 -7.54
C PRO A 208 15.24 -4.47 -8.13
N TYR A 209 14.23 -4.80 -7.34
CA TYR A 209 12.88 -4.37 -7.65
C TYR A 209 12.75 -2.87 -7.34
N GLY A 210 12.51 -2.07 -8.37
CA GLY A 210 12.32 -0.62 -8.27
C GLY A 210 13.48 0.09 -7.59
N GLY A 211 14.42 0.62 -8.32
CA GLY A 211 15.71 1.20 -7.94
C GLY A 211 15.86 1.91 -6.58
N TRP A 212 14.75 2.34 -5.96
CA TRP A 212 14.71 3.04 -4.67
C TRP A 212 14.99 2.14 -3.44
N ARG A 213 14.79 0.80 -3.54
CA ARG A 213 15.14 -0.18 -2.49
C ARG A 213 16.52 -0.82 -2.68
N LYS A 214 17.25 -0.38 -3.71
CA LYS A 214 18.60 -0.86 -3.96
C LYS A 214 19.47 -0.68 -2.70
N ASP A 215 20.18 -1.75 -2.34
CA ASP A 215 21.12 -1.80 -1.20
C ASP A 215 20.47 -1.68 0.21
N GLN A 216 19.14 -1.53 0.32
CA GLN A 216 18.44 -1.39 1.60
C GLN A 216 18.14 -2.73 2.31
N LYS A 217 18.48 -3.87 1.73
CA LYS A 217 18.20 -5.21 2.27
C LYS A 217 16.76 -5.33 2.80
N ALA A 218 15.80 -4.89 1.98
CA ALA A 218 14.42 -4.66 2.41
C ALA A 218 13.57 -5.94 2.55
N TRP A 219 14.02 -7.07 2.02
CA TRP A 219 13.23 -8.29 1.93
C TRP A 219 13.61 -9.33 2.99
N MET A 220 12.82 -10.41 3.07
CA MET A 220 12.97 -11.45 4.10
C MET A 220 14.01 -12.54 3.78
N ILE A 221 14.55 -12.55 2.57
CA ILE A 221 15.54 -13.52 2.08
C ILE A 221 16.85 -12.79 1.73
N ASN A 222 17.95 -13.30 2.25
CA ASN A 222 19.28 -12.81 1.93
C ASN A 222 19.72 -13.18 0.50
N LYS A 223 20.77 -12.55 0.01
CA LYS A 223 21.40 -12.84 -1.28
C LYS A 223 21.80 -14.30 -1.48
N ASP A 224 22.22 -14.98 -0.43
CA ASP A 224 22.61 -16.39 -0.40
C ASP A 224 21.44 -17.38 -0.20
N TYR A 225 20.20 -16.89 -0.34
CA TYR A 225 18.95 -17.61 -0.10
C TYR A 225 18.69 -18.01 1.37
N SER A 226 19.53 -17.62 2.30
CA SER A 226 19.23 -17.81 3.71
C SER A 226 18.06 -16.93 4.15
N ARG A 227 17.28 -17.43 5.12
CA ARG A 227 16.12 -16.72 5.65
C ARG A 227 16.56 -15.75 6.73
N LYS A 228 16.09 -14.52 6.66
CA LYS A 228 16.25 -13.56 7.77
C LYS A 228 15.29 -13.89 8.92
N GLY A 229 15.55 -13.29 10.09
CA GLY A 229 14.65 -13.40 11.23
C GLY A 229 13.22 -12.92 10.92
N ALA A 230 13.05 -11.93 10.04
CA ALA A 230 11.75 -11.47 9.56
C ALA A 230 10.90 -12.61 8.96
N TYR A 231 11.50 -13.47 8.13
CA TYR A 231 10.81 -14.63 7.55
C TYR A 231 10.24 -15.56 8.63
N THR A 232 11.04 -15.85 9.65
CA THR A 232 10.59 -16.72 10.75
C THR A 232 9.56 -16.04 11.64
N SER A 233 9.67 -14.72 11.82
CA SER A 233 8.75 -13.94 12.66
C SER A 233 7.33 -13.87 12.08
N VAL A 234 7.19 -13.78 10.76
CA VAL A 234 5.87 -13.68 10.12
C VAL A 234 5.13 -15.01 10.00
N LEU A 235 5.83 -16.14 10.20
CA LEU A 235 5.22 -17.48 10.19
C LEU A 235 4.64 -17.90 11.53
N LYS A 236 4.94 -17.17 12.60
CA LYS A 236 4.38 -17.39 13.95
C LYS A 236 3.02 -16.71 14.12
#